data_8ef06fedd5d07715746d25026efc282a
#
_entry.id   8ef06fedd5d07715746d25026efc282a
#
_cell.length_a   1.000
_cell.length_b   1.000
_cell.length_c   1.000
_cell.angle_alpha   90.00
_cell.angle_beta   90.00
_cell.angle_gamma   90.00
#
_symmetry.space_group_name_H-M   'P 1'
#
loop_
_entity.id
_entity.type
_entity.pdbx_description
1 polymer ?
#
loop_
_entity_poly.entity_id
_entity_poly.type
_entity_poly.pdbx_seq_one_letter_code
_entity_poly.pdbx_strand_id
1 'polypeptide(L)'
;MNKRERNQQIEGLRGIACLLVVFHHIIWSFNYNFLDTAWAVKISKYACLGRFGVIVFLIISTWFMVDCPWVPTESVFKETYKQLKIKIEKLYQKLWLPYVLSITVIYAVTRGATKIDLAVSLKTYFLNLTMLAGIIPHVNYVDGAHWYIATLIYLTIVVTVIEKLFKGNSYIYILWILGSFAVKGYLPSSLRDFTGIIVIVIMERKILSCAASLKYRIPIIIAIVVSGLYTVYFQGVFFTILFVISNIIFLLAVNNKLSVLSAKGIVWFGELSLYLYLIHQKISYVIEFYTMEIVNKYWVQFVAYIVAFIVSLMLALLIRKTVTSIQRVATITKK
;
A
#
# COMPACT_ATOMS: atom_id res chain seq x y z
N MET A 1 19.79 -8.20 -19.12
CA MET A 1 19.05 -8.60 -17.90
C MET A 1 17.79 -9.32 -18.33
N ASN A 2 17.70 -10.63 -18.09
CA ASN A 2 16.49 -11.40 -18.32
C ASN A 2 15.36 -10.79 -17.47
N LYS A 3 14.28 -10.33 -18.13
CA LYS A 3 13.04 -9.99 -17.45
C LYS A 3 12.61 -11.27 -16.70
N ARG A 4 12.79 -11.28 -15.36
CA ARG A 4 12.12 -12.29 -14.53
C ARG A 4 10.66 -12.25 -14.93
N GLU A 5 10.13 -13.34 -15.44
CA GLU A 5 8.70 -13.44 -15.74
C GLU A 5 7.95 -13.06 -14.48
N ARG A 6 7.15 -12.00 -14.58
CA ARG A 6 6.33 -11.56 -13.45
C ARG A 6 5.31 -12.66 -13.18
N ASN A 7 5.22 -13.10 -11.94
CA ASN A 7 4.18 -14.05 -11.56
C ASN A 7 2.81 -13.39 -11.79
N GLN A 8 2.08 -13.87 -12.82
CA GLN A 8 0.79 -13.31 -13.22
C GLN A 8 -0.25 -13.40 -12.12
N GLN A 9 -0.19 -14.44 -11.26
CA GLN A 9 -1.12 -14.58 -10.14
C GLN A 9 -0.90 -13.52 -9.07
N ILE A 10 0.34 -13.12 -8.83
CA ILE A 10 0.66 -12.00 -7.93
C ILE A 10 0.18 -10.66 -8.53
N GLU A 11 0.37 -10.44 -9.83
CA GLU A 11 -0.17 -9.24 -10.48
C GLU A 11 -1.70 -9.24 -10.44
N GLY A 12 -2.35 -10.38 -10.69
CA GLY A 12 -3.79 -10.48 -10.55
C GLY A 12 -4.28 -10.22 -9.11
N LEU A 13 -3.59 -10.76 -8.13
CA LEU A 13 -3.91 -10.51 -6.72
C LEU A 13 -3.80 -9.01 -6.36
N ARG A 14 -2.80 -8.31 -6.91
CA ARG A 14 -2.69 -6.83 -6.81
C ARG A 14 -3.87 -6.12 -7.46
N GLY A 15 -4.34 -6.63 -8.59
CA GLY A 15 -5.49 -6.07 -9.31
C GLY A 15 -6.76 -6.14 -8.45
N ILE A 16 -7.05 -7.31 -7.89
CA ILE A 16 -8.19 -7.49 -6.99
C ILE A 16 -8.03 -6.60 -5.75
N ALA A 17 -6.87 -6.58 -5.12
CA ALA A 17 -6.60 -5.75 -3.95
C ALA A 17 -6.84 -4.26 -4.24
N CYS A 18 -6.40 -3.77 -5.41
CA CYS A 18 -6.63 -2.40 -5.84
C CYS A 18 -8.12 -2.10 -5.99
N LEU A 19 -8.85 -2.96 -6.71
CA LEU A 19 -10.29 -2.77 -6.92
C LEU A 19 -11.06 -2.73 -5.60
N LEU A 20 -10.71 -3.58 -4.64
CA LEU A 20 -11.33 -3.58 -3.31
C LEU A 20 -11.05 -2.29 -2.53
N VAL A 21 -9.85 -1.72 -2.64
CA VAL A 21 -9.51 -0.42 -2.02
C VAL A 21 -10.27 0.71 -2.68
N VAL A 22 -10.32 0.74 -4.02
CA VAL A 22 -11.05 1.77 -4.77
C VAL A 22 -12.54 1.70 -4.45
N PHE A 23 -13.13 0.51 -4.46
CA PHE A 23 -14.53 0.29 -4.13
C PHE A 23 -14.84 0.68 -2.67
N HIS A 24 -13.94 0.38 -1.73
CA HIS A 24 -14.06 0.83 -0.35
C HIS A 24 -14.18 2.35 -0.24
N HIS A 25 -13.29 3.10 -0.89
CA HIS A 25 -13.29 4.55 -0.80
C HIS A 25 -14.52 5.16 -1.47
N ILE A 26 -14.95 4.61 -2.59
CA ILE A 26 -16.19 5.01 -3.25
C ILE A 26 -17.38 4.80 -2.29
N ILE A 27 -17.52 3.63 -1.66
CA ILE A 27 -18.60 3.35 -0.72
C ILE A 27 -18.48 4.18 0.56
N TRP A 28 -17.24 4.43 1.02
CA TRP A 28 -17.02 5.25 2.21
C TRP A 28 -17.50 6.68 2.03
N SER A 29 -17.18 7.31 0.91
CA SER A 29 -17.66 8.66 0.59
C SER A 29 -19.18 8.71 0.56
N PHE A 30 -19.82 7.67 0.02
CA PHE A 30 -21.28 7.53 0.03
C PHE A 30 -21.89 7.54 1.43
N ASN A 31 -21.33 6.74 2.33
CA ASN A 31 -21.85 6.62 3.69
C ASN A 31 -21.72 7.91 4.49
N TYR A 32 -20.65 8.68 4.29
CA TYR A 32 -20.42 9.92 5.00
C TYR A 32 -21.56 10.93 4.78
N ASN A 33 -22.22 10.82 3.65
CA ASN A 33 -23.24 11.76 3.20
C ASN A 33 -24.67 11.23 3.35
N PHE A 34 -24.87 9.93 3.65
CA PHE A 34 -26.15 9.23 3.71
C PHE A 34 -26.31 8.32 4.93
N LEU A 35 -25.69 8.67 6.05
CA LEU A 35 -25.70 7.91 7.31
C LEU A 35 -27.10 7.52 7.83
N ASP A 36 -28.14 8.24 7.41
CA ASP A 36 -29.51 8.06 7.91
C ASP A 36 -30.32 6.99 7.15
N THR A 37 -29.75 6.33 6.13
CA THR A 37 -30.52 5.33 5.39
C THR A 37 -30.12 3.90 5.75
N ALA A 38 -31.12 3.04 5.94
CA ALA A 38 -30.93 1.61 6.22
C ALA A 38 -30.06 0.91 5.15
N TRP A 39 -30.00 1.46 3.94
CA TRP A 39 -29.20 0.95 2.82
C TRP A 39 -27.73 1.33 2.98
N ALA A 40 -27.42 2.56 3.32
CA ALA A 40 -26.06 3.05 3.59
C ALA A 40 -25.41 2.26 4.74
N VAL A 41 -26.17 2.00 5.82
CA VAL A 41 -25.72 1.17 6.95
C VAL A 41 -25.42 -0.26 6.50
N LYS A 42 -26.20 -0.85 5.60
CA LYS A 42 -25.92 -2.19 5.06
C LYS A 42 -24.65 -2.22 4.22
N ILE A 43 -24.44 -1.22 3.35
CA ILE A 43 -23.24 -1.16 2.49
C ILE A 43 -21.99 -0.83 3.31
N SER A 44 -22.08 -0.04 4.36
CA SER A 44 -20.92 0.26 5.21
C SER A 44 -20.29 -0.98 5.82
N LYS A 45 -21.07 -2.03 6.04
CA LYS A 45 -20.54 -3.33 6.49
C LYS A 45 -19.58 -3.97 5.49
N TYR A 46 -19.73 -3.70 4.21
CA TYR A 46 -18.84 -4.19 3.14
C TYR A 46 -17.63 -3.26 2.89
N ALA A 47 -17.62 -2.07 3.48
CA ALA A 47 -16.48 -1.17 3.40
C ALA A 47 -15.19 -1.74 4.04
N CYS A 48 -15.31 -2.75 4.92
CA CYS A 48 -14.17 -3.50 5.46
C CYS A 48 -13.32 -4.18 4.37
N LEU A 49 -13.87 -4.47 3.19
CA LEU A 49 -13.15 -5.09 2.07
C LEU A 49 -11.96 -4.27 1.59
N GLY A 50 -11.95 -2.95 1.75
CA GLY A 50 -10.79 -2.11 1.44
C GLY A 50 -9.58 -2.44 2.32
N ARG A 51 -9.79 -2.79 3.59
CA ARG A 51 -8.70 -3.24 4.47
C ARG A 51 -8.10 -4.57 4.01
N PHE A 52 -8.91 -5.47 3.44
CA PHE A 52 -8.40 -6.69 2.81
C PHE A 52 -7.42 -6.34 1.69
N GLY A 53 -7.76 -5.40 0.81
CA GLY A 53 -6.87 -4.95 -0.26
C GLY A 53 -5.55 -4.37 0.27
N VAL A 54 -5.61 -3.55 1.33
CA VAL A 54 -4.41 -2.99 1.99
C VAL A 54 -3.54 -4.10 2.60
N ILE A 55 -4.13 -5.07 3.27
CA ILE A 55 -3.42 -6.22 3.86
C ILE A 55 -2.70 -7.01 2.75
N VAL A 56 -3.36 -7.29 1.63
CA VAL A 56 -2.75 -7.97 0.48
C VAL A 56 -1.56 -7.17 -0.07
N PHE A 57 -1.69 -5.86 -0.23
CA PHE A 57 -0.57 -5.01 -0.68
C PHE A 57 0.61 -5.06 0.29
N LEU A 58 0.36 -5.04 1.60
CA LEU A 58 1.39 -5.14 2.63
C LEU A 58 2.09 -6.50 2.59
N ILE A 59 1.33 -7.59 2.49
CA ILE A 59 1.88 -8.95 2.37
C ILE A 59 2.82 -9.03 1.15
N ILE A 60 2.33 -8.64 -0.03
CA ILE A 60 3.13 -8.67 -1.26
C ILE A 60 4.40 -7.83 -1.12
N SER A 61 4.27 -6.59 -0.63
CA SER A 61 5.40 -5.68 -0.51
C SER A 61 6.44 -6.19 0.48
N THR A 62 5.99 -6.63 1.66
CA THR A 62 6.87 -7.17 2.72
C THR A 62 7.59 -8.43 2.27
N TRP A 63 6.88 -9.36 1.62
CA TRP A 63 7.46 -10.60 1.12
C TRP A 63 8.65 -10.37 0.18
N PHE A 64 8.55 -9.39 -0.71
CA PHE A 64 9.61 -9.08 -1.66
C PHE A 64 10.67 -8.11 -1.13
N MET A 65 10.50 -7.55 0.06
CA MET A 65 11.53 -6.75 0.74
C MET A 65 12.61 -7.59 1.42
N VAL A 66 12.26 -8.83 1.80
CA VAL A 66 13.18 -9.74 2.50
C VAL A 66 14.08 -10.46 1.49
N ASP A 67 15.37 -10.21 1.59
CA ASP A 67 16.40 -10.91 0.80
C ASP A 67 16.86 -12.16 1.55
N CYS A 68 16.90 -13.30 0.92
CA CYS A 68 17.50 -14.53 1.42
C CYS A 68 18.44 -15.11 0.36
N PRO A 69 19.60 -15.70 0.74
CA PRO A 69 20.33 -15.61 1.99
C PRO A 69 21.25 -14.38 2.05
N TRP A 70 21.60 -13.95 3.26
CA TRP A 70 22.55 -12.86 3.47
C TRP A 70 23.97 -13.41 3.72
N VAL A 71 24.95 -13.00 2.90
CA VAL A 71 26.37 -13.28 3.09
C VAL A 71 27.08 -11.92 3.15
N PRO A 72 27.71 -11.55 4.28
CA PRO A 72 28.42 -10.29 4.37
C PRO A 72 29.74 -10.37 3.57
N THR A 73 29.93 -9.43 2.66
CA THR A 73 31.16 -9.30 1.86
C THR A 73 32.05 -8.16 2.33
N GLU A 74 31.50 -7.22 3.13
CA GLU A 74 32.19 -6.02 3.63
C GLU A 74 31.81 -5.77 5.11
N SER A 75 32.26 -4.64 5.69
CA SER A 75 31.79 -4.24 7.01
C SER A 75 30.26 -4.09 7.03
N VAL A 76 29.61 -4.58 8.09
CA VAL A 76 28.15 -4.66 8.20
C VAL A 76 27.50 -3.30 7.99
N PHE A 77 28.09 -2.21 8.50
CA PHE A 77 27.58 -0.85 8.34
C PHE A 77 27.63 -0.38 6.88
N LYS A 78 28.77 -0.59 6.21
CA LYS A 78 28.97 -0.16 4.82
C LYS A 78 28.01 -0.92 3.89
N GLU A 79 27.84 -2.22 4.10
CA GLU A 79 26.88 -3.02 3.31
C GLU A 79 25.43 -2.60 3.60
N THR A 80 25.06 -2.35 4.87
CA THR A 80 23.72 -1.86 5.23
C THR A 80 23.42 -0.54 4.53
N TYR A 81 24.32 0.42 4.58
CA TYR A 81 24.16 1.72 3.89
C TYR A 81 24.01 1.54 2.37
N LYS A 82 24.88 0.73 1.75
CA LYS A 82 24.83 0.44 0.32
C LYS A 82 23.50 -0.19 -0.10
N GLN A 83 23.05 -1.19 0.64
CA GLN A 83 21.76 -1.86 0.35
C GLN A 83 20.57 -0.94 0.57
N LEU A 84 20.58 -0.14 1.64
CA LEU A 84 19.54 0.84 1.91
C LEU A 84 19.47 1.87 0.78
N LYS A 85 20.61 2.43 0.37
CA LYS A 85 20.69 3.37 -0.75
C LYS A 85 20.10 2.76 -2.03
N ILE A 86 20.52 1.55 -2.41
CA ILE A 86 20.02 0.84 -3.60
C ILE A 86 18.50 0.62 -3.53
N LYS A 87 17.99 0.18 -2.39
CA LYS A 87 16.55 -0.11 -2.23
C LYS A 87 15.72 1.17 -2.28
N ILE A 88 16.16 2.22 -1.60
CA ILE A 88 15.48 3.53 -1.61
C ILE A 88 15.51 4.14 -3.01
N GLU A 89 16.66 4.16 -3.69
CA GLU A 89 16.76 4.67 -5.07
C GLU A 89 15.81 3.91 -6.02
N LYS A 90 15.77 2.58 -5.95
CA LYS A 90 14.84 1.78 -6.76
C LYS A 90 13.38 2.10 -6.46
N LEU A 91 13.05 2.31 -5.18
CA LEU A 91 11.71 2.66 -4.75
C LEU A 91 11.30 4.03 -5.30
N TYR A 92 12.18 5.04 -5.16
CA TYR A 92 11.95 6.36 -5.72
C TYR A 92 11.84 6.34 -7.25
N GLN A 93 12.75 5.68 -7.94
CA GLN A 93 12.69 5.55 -9.41
C GLN A 93 11.37 4.94 -9.90
N LYS A 94 10.79 4.04 -9.13
CA LYS A 94 9.52 3.38 -9.47
C LYS A 94 8.30 4.24 -9.11
N LEU A 95 8.32 4.90 -7.96
CA LEU A 95 7.13 5.52 -7.38
C LEU A 95 7.07 7.03 -7.57
N TRP A 96 8.21 7.74 -7.63
CA TRP A 96 8.23 9.19 -7.56
C TRP A 96 7.50 9.85 -8.73
N LEU A 97 7.81 9.46 -9.96
CA LEU A 97 7.17 10.07 -11.14
C LEU A 97 5.66 9.81 -11.20
N PRO A 98 5.15 8.57 -11.02
CA PRO A 98 3.72 8.33 -10.89
C PRO A 98 3.07 9.15 -9.78
N TYR A 99 3.71 9.23 -8.63
CA TYR A 99 3.23 9.95 -7.47
C TYR A 99 3.14 11.46 -7.75
N VAL A 100 4.21 12.07 -8.25
CA VAL A 100 4.24 13.51 -8.58
C VAL A 100 3.17 13.87 -9.59
N LEU A 101 3.02 13.10 -10.66
CA LEU A 101 1.97 13.33 -11.65
C LEU A 101 0.57 13.21 -11.04
N SER A 102 0.35 12.22 -10.17
CA SER A 102 -0.94 12.05 -9.50
C SER A 102 -1.28 13.22 -8.59
N ILE A 103 -0.36 13.66 -7.73
CA ILE A 103 -0.60 14.81 -6.84
C ILE A 103 -0.76 16.13 -7.63
N THR A 104 -0.08 16.25 -8.78
CA THR A 104 -0.23 17.43 -9.66
C THR A 104 -1.64 17.48 -10.27
N VAL A 105 -2.14 16.34 -10.77
CA VAL A 105 -3.51 16.23 -11.28
C VAL A 105 -4.53 16.53 -10.17
N ILE A 106 -4.36 15.92 -8.98
CA ILE A 106 -5.23 16.18 -7.83
C ILE A 106 -5.20 17.67 -7.45
N TYR A 107 -4.02 18.27 -7.41
CA TYR A 107 -3.86 19.68 -7.11
C TYR A 107 -4.60 20.56 -8.14
N ALA A 108 -4.43 20.28 -9.42
CA ALA A 108 -5.12 21.02 -10.49
C ALA A 108 -6.65 20.91 -10.40
N VAL A 109 -7.15 19.67 -10.19
CA VAL A 109 -8.59 19.41 -10.05
C VAL A 109 -9.16 20.12 -8.82
N THR A 110 -8.49 20.06 -7.69
CA THR A 110 -8.98 20.68 -6.44
C THR A 110 -8.86 22.19 -6.43
N ARG A 111 -7.92 22.77 -7.19
CA ARG A 111 -7.83 24.23 -7.39
C ARG A 111 -8.95 24.79 -8.25
N GLY A 112 -9.44 24.02 -9.21
CA GLY A 112 -10.63 24.35 -9.98
C GLY A 112 -11.92 24.25 -9.18
N ALA A 113 -11.89 23.62 -8.00
CA ALA A 113 -13.03 23.50 -7.11
C ALA A 113 -13.29 24.84 -6.40
N THR A 114 -14.51 25.31 -6.45
CA THR A 114 -14.91 26.61 -5.86
C THR A 114 -14.94 26.60 -4.34
N LYS A 115 -14.92 25.41 -3.70
CA LYS A 115 -14.98 25.27 -2.24
C LYS A 115 -13.62 25.04 -1.61
N ILE A 116 -13.30 25.88 -0.62
CA ILE A 116 -12.00 25.96 0.07
C ILE A 116 -11.60 24.63 0.71
N ASP A 117 -12.54 23.86 1.25
CA ASP A 117 -12.29 22.59 1.95
C ASP A 117 -11.74 21.49 1.01
N LEU A 118 -11.96 21.62 -0.28
CA LEU A 118 -11.42 20.69 -1.29
C LEU A 118 -10.01 21.08 -1.76
N ALA A 119 -9.64 22.37 -1.63
CA ALA A 119 -8.40 22.88 -2.19
C ALA A 119 -7.18 22.43 -1.41
N VAL A 120 -6.23 21.88 -2.13
CA VAL A 120 -4.91 21.56 -1.59
C VAL A 120 -4.06 22.82 -1.57
N SER A 121 -3.46 23.18 -0.42
CA SER A 121 -2.56 24.33 -0.34
C SER A 121 -1.25 24.07 -1.10
N LEU A 122 -0.62 25.13 -1.62
CA LEU A 122 0.70 25.03 -2.24
C LEU A 122 1.74 24.43 -1.29
N LYS A 123 1.70 24.81 -0.02
CA LYS A 123 2.59 24.24 1.01
C LYS A 123 2.41 22.71 1.10
N THR A 124 1.18 22.24 1.21
CA THR A 124 0.87 20.80 1.27
C THR A 124 1.35 20.10 0.00
N TYR A 125 1.11 20.70 -1.19
CA TYR A 125 1.58 20.15 -2.46
C TYR A 125 3.10 19.94 -2.46
N PHE A 126 3.89 21.00 -2.18
CA PHE A 126 5.36 20.89 -2.20
C PHE A 126 5.91 19.92 -1.15
N LEU A 127 5.34 19.89 0.05
CA LEU A 127 5.76 18.93 1.07
C LEU A 127 5.48 17.47 0.68
N ASN A 128 4.40 17.24 -0.06
CA ASN A 128 4.10 15.91 -0.58
C ASN A 128 5.02 15.46 -1.71
N LEU A 129 5.69 16.35 -2.44
CA LEU A 129 6.68 15.95 -3.47
C LEU A 129 7.80 15.07 -2.93
N THR A 130 8.09 15.15 -1.64
CA THR A 130 9.09 14.31 -0.96
C THR A 130 8.65 12.86 -0.78
N MET A 131 7.36 12.52 -0.96
CA MET A 131 6.72 11.23 -0.59
C MET A 131 6.77 10.89 0.92
N LEU A 132 7.19 11.82 1.77
CA LEU A 132 7.37 11.64 3.21
C LEU A 132 6.23 12.25 4.04
N ALA A 133 5.17 12.73 3.39
CA ALA A 133 3.96 13.17 4.09
C ALA A 133 3.47 12.06 5.04
N GLY A 134 3.06 12.45 6.27
CA GLY A 134 2.66 11.50 7.31
C GLY A 134 3.81 10.85 8.11
N ILE A 135 5.05 10.88 7.62
CA ILE A 135 6.25 10.64 8.44
C ILE A 135 6.72 11.98 9.05
N ILE A 136 6.62 13.05 8.26
CA ILE A 136 6.95 14.42 8.74
C ILE A 136 5.77 14.90 9.61
N PRO A 137 6.01 15.30 10.87
CA PRO A 137 4.96 15.81 11.74
C PRO A 137 4.20 16.98 11.11
N HIS A 138 2.89 17.03 11.31
CA HIS A 138 1.99 18.10 10.83
C HIS A 138 1.92 18.29 9.30
N VAL A 139 2.38 17.32 8.51
CA VAL A 139 2.20 17.29 7.06
C VAL A 139 1.03 16.40 6.69
N ASN A 140 -0.04 17.00 6.18
CA ASN A 140 -1.18 16.26 5.67
C ASN A 140 -0.88 15.69 4.28
N TYR A 141 -1.48 14.54 3.97
CA TYR A 141 -1.47 13.99 2.62
C TYR A 141 -2.33 14.84 1.68
N VAL A 142 -1.93 14.93 0.42
CA VAL A 142 -2.78 15.49 -0.66
C VAL A 142 -4.01 14.61 -0.87
N ASP A 143 -3.81 13.30 -0.77
CA ASP A 143 -4.85 12.28 -0.83
C ASP A 143 -4.67 11.33 0.36
N GLY A 144 -5.77 10.98 1.02
CA GLY A 144 -5.74 10.08 2.17
C GLY A 144 -5.11 8.72 1.87
N ALA A 145 -5.24 8.19 0.64
CA ALA A 145 -4.63 6.93 0.24
C ALA A 145 -3.09 6.97 0.21
N HIS A 146 -2.47 8.14 0.15
CA HIS A 146 -1.01 8.30 0.02
C HIS A 146 -0.21 7.84 1.25
N TRP A 147 -0.86 7.64 2.41
CA TRP A 147 -0.19 7.10 3.60
C TRP A 147 0.58 5.80 3.34
N TYR A 148 0.09 4.98 2.41
CA TYR A 148 0.72 3.71 2.07
C TYR A 148 2.11 3.88 1.43
N ILE A 149 2.32 4.95 0.65
CA ILE A 149 3.63 5.24 0.04
C ILE A 149 4.67 5.57 1.12
N ALA A 150 4.30 6.43 2.08
CA ALA A 150 5.17 6.72 3.23
C ALA A 150 5.46 5.46 4.06
N THR A 151 4.46 4.61 4.25
CA THR A 151 4.61 3.31 4.92
C THR A 151 5.61 2.42 4.18
N LEU A 152 5.57 2.32 2.86
CA LEU A 152 6.53 1.54 2.07
C LEU A 152 7.97 2.02 2.25
N ILE A 153 8.19 3.34 2.29
CA ILE A 153 9.52 3.92 2.52
C ILE A 153 10.01 3.55 3.92
N TYR A 154 9.19 3.78 4.94
CA TYR A 154 9.50 3.42 6.33
C TYR A 154 9.84 1.93 6.45
N LEU A 155 9.01 1.05 5.93
CA LEU A 155 9.23 -0.40 5.97
C LEU A 155 10.53 -0.80 5.26
N THR A 156 10.82 -0.18 4.11
CA THR A 156 12.07 -0.45 3.39
C THR A 156 13.27 -0.11 4.25
N ILE A 157 13.22 1.00 4.99
CA ILE A 157 14.30 1.40 5.91
C ILE A 157 14.41 0.40 7.06
N VAL A 158 13.34 0.18 7.82
CA VAL A 158 13.36 -0.65 9.05
C VAL A 158 13.74 -2.09 8.73
N VAL A 159 13.08 -2.69 7.74
CA VAL A 159 13.37 -4.09 7.36
C VAL A 159 14.80 -4.23 6.85
N THR A 160 15.29 -3.29 6.03
CA THR A 160 16.69 -3.37 5.54
C THR A 160 17.69 -3.22 6.69
N VAL A 161 17.47 -2.32 7.63
CA VAL A 161 18.32 -2.16 8.81
C VAL A 161 18.33 -3.44 9.66
N ILE A 162 17.16 -4.00 9.98
CA ILE A 162 17.09 -5.25 10.76
C ILE A 162 17.75 -6.41 10.02
N GLU A 163 17.47 -6.58 8.73
CA GLU A 163 18.01 -7.68 7.93
C GLU A 163 19.54 -7.58 7.73
N LYS A 164 20.08 -6.40 7.57
CA LYS A 164 21.50 -6.21 7.27
C LYS A 164 22.35 -5.94 8.53
N LEU A 165 21.93 -5.00 9.37
CA LEU A 165 22.69 -4.61 10.57
C LEU A 165 22.60 -5.67 11.67
N PHE A 166 21.44 -6.24 11.88
CA PHE A 166 21.18 -7.23 12.92
C PHE A 166 21.08 -8.67 12.38
N LYS A 167 21.52 -8.91 11.13
CA LYS A 167 21.52 -10.23 10.48
C LYS A 167 20.15 -10.92 10.50
N GLY A 168 19.09 -10.12 10.44
CA GLY A 168 17.71 -10.63 10.48
C GLY A 168 17.36 -11.38 11.76
N ASN A 169 17.95 -11.02 12.90
CA ASN A 169 17.68 -11.67 14.18
C ASN A 169 16.22 -11.50 14.60
N SER A 170 15.54 -12.61 14.86
CA SER A 170 14.11 -12.62 15.19
C SER A 170 13.79 -11.88 16.50
N TYR A 171 14.71 -11.81 17.46
CA TYR A 171 14.52 -11.04 18.69
C TYR A 171 14.45 -9.52 18.43
N ILE A 172 15.16 -9.01 17.42
CA ILE A 172 15.07 -7.58 17.05
C ILE A 172 13.69 -7.25 16.48
N TYR A 173 13.04 -8.17 15.78
CA TYR A 173 11.66 -7.99 15.36
C TYR A 173 10.68 -7.94 16.53
N ILE A 174 10.90 -8.77 17.56
CA ILE A 174 10.12 -8.70 18.81
C ILE A 174 10.33 -7.33 19.48
N LEU A 175 11.58 -6.86 19.58
CA LEU A 175 11.89 -5.53 20.12
C LEU A 175 11.24 -4.41 19.31
N TRP A 176 11.18 -4.54 17.98
CA TRP A 176 10.47 -3.58 17.14
C TRP A 176 8.96 -3.54 17.46
N ILE A 177 8.30 -4.69 17.64
CA ILE A 177 6.90 -4.76 18.04
C ILE A 177 6.69 -4.11 19.41
N LEU A 178 7.50 -4.46 20.39
CA LEU A 178 7.42 -3.90 21.75
C LEU A 178 7.69 -2.39 21.74
N GLY A 179 8.68 -1.94 20.97
CA GLY A 179 8.97 -0.52 20.77
C GLY A 179 7.80 0.21 20.11
N SER A 180 7.20 -0.36 19.09
CA SER A 180 6.01 0.20 18.44
C SER A 180 4.82 0.33 19.40
N PHE A 181 4.69 -0.60 20.33
CA PHE A 181 3.68 -0.52 21.40
C PHE A 181 3.99 0.60 22.39
N ALA A 182 5.25 0.73 22.82
CA ALA A 182 5.66 1.73 23.77
C ALA A 182 5.50 3.18 23.25
N VAL A 183 5.76 3.39 21.95
CA VAL A 183 5.65 4.70 21.29
C VAL A 183 4.33 4.90 20.53
N LYS A 184 3.28 4.18 20.90
CA LYS A 184 1.98 4.19 20.20
C LYS A 184 1.36 5.58 20.00
N GLY A 185 1.64 6.53 20.89
CA GLY A 185 1.14 7.90 20.79
C GLY A 185 1.90 8.78 19.79
N TYR A 186 3.08 8.36 19.35
CA TYR A 186 3.96 9.14 18.47
C TYR A 186 4.03 8.57 17.05
N LEU A 187 3.74 7.28 16.87
CA LEU A 187 3.72 6.66 15.56
C LEU A 187 2.36 6.90 14.86
N PRO A 188 2.38 7.21 13.58
CA PRO A 188 1.15 7.19 12.77
C PRO A 188 0.43 5.84 12.91
N SER A 189 -0.89 5.88 13.04
CA SER A 189 -1.71 4.67 13.20
C SER A 189 -1.46 3.64 12.08
N SER A 190 -1.27 4.14 10.85
CA SER A 190 -0.95 3.30 9.69
C SER A 190 0.35 2.51 9.81
N LEU A 191 1.36 3.03 10.51
CA LEU A 191 2.61 2.32 10.74
C LEU A 191 2.47 1.33 11.91
N ARG A 192 1.86 1.81 13.00
CA ARG A 192 1.67 1.03 14.22
C ARG A 192 0.79 -0.21 13.96
N ASP A 193 -0.37 0.02 13.39
CA ASP A 193 -1.43 -0.99 13.32
C ASP A 193 -1.04 -2.19 12.44
N PHE A 194 -0.16 -2.00 11.48
CA PHE A 194 0.27 -3.07 10.56
C PHE A 194 1.61 -3.72 10.91
N THR A 195 2.32 -3.25 11.95
CA THR A 195 3.64 -3.81 12.33
C THR A 195 3.59 -5.31 12.60
N GLY A 196 2.57 -5.81 13.30
CA GLY A 196 2.40 -7.24 13.58
C GLY A 196 2.27 -8.08 12.32
N ILE A 197 1.42 -7.66 11.38
CA ILE A 197 1.22 -8.33 10.08
C ILE A 197 2.55 -8.42 9.31
N ILE A 198 3.30 -7.33 9.27
CA ILE A 198 4.58 -7.25 8.58
C ILE A 198 5.59 -8.24 9.15
N VAL A 199 5.70 -8.30 10.48
CA VAL A 199 6.63 -9.22 11.13
C VAL A 199 6.25 -10.68 10.89
N ILE A 200 4.95 -11.02 10.92
CA ILE A 200 4.49 -12.38 10.59
C ILE A 200 4.93 -12.78 9.18
N VAL A 201 4.70 -11.93 8.18
CA VAL A 201 5.08 -12.21 6.78
C VAL A 201 6.59 -12.36 6.62
N ILE A 202 7.40 -11.57 7.33
CA ILE A 202 8.86 -11.70 7.33
C ILE A 202 9.28 -13.05 7.94
N MET A 203 8.72 -13.42 9.07
CA MET A 203 9.04 -14.68 9.75
C MET A 203 8.64 -15.89 8.90
N GLU A 204 7.47 -15.84 8.29
CA GLU A 204 7.00 -16.86 7.36
C GLU A 204 7.93 -17.01 6.16
N ARG A 205 8.34 -15.90 5.54
CA ARG A 205 9.32 -15.91 4.44
C ARG A 205 10.63 -16.58 4.86
N LYS A 206 11.09 -16.33 6.10
CA LYS A 206 12.29 -16.97 6.66
C LYS A 206 12.13 -18.48 6.86
N ILE A 207 10.98 -18.92 7.38
CA ILE A 207 10.69 -20.36 7.55
C ILE A 207 10.73 -21.07 6.19
N LEU A 208 10.11 -20.49 5.18
CA LEU A 208 9.97 -21.11 3.86
C LEU A 208 11.24 -21.05 3.02
N SER A 209 12.12 -20.07 3.25
CA SER A 209 13.34 -19.88 2.46
C SER A 209 14.61 -20.48 3.09
N CYS A 210 14.59 -20.74 4.39
CA CYS A 210 15.73 -21.29 5.12
C CYS A 210 15.37 -22.66 5.66
N ALA A 211 16.15 -23.69 5.32
CA ALA A 211 16.18 -24.97 6.04
C ALA A 211 16.79 -24.75 7.44
N ALA A 212 16.12 -23.91 8.26
CA ALA A 212 16.64 -23.49 9.54
C ALA A 212 16.67 -24.66 10.55
N SER A 213 17.82 -24.83 11.21
CA SER A 213 17.94 -25.75 12.34
C SER A 213 16.93 -25.40 13.42
N LEU A 214 16.54 -26.38 14.25
CA LEU A 214 15.55 -26.23 15.32
C LEU A 214 15.84 -25.01 16.23
N LYS A 215 17.12 -24.70 16.47
CA LYS A 215 17.58 -23.55 17.27
C LYS A 215 17.07 -22.20 16.75
N TYR A 216 16.90 -22.04 15.44
CA TYR A 216 16.39 -20.79 14.85
C TYR A 216 14.88 -20.76 14.73
N ARG A 217 14.19 -21.91 14.82
CA ARG A 217 12.72 -21.97 14.70
C ARG A 217 12.01 -21.41 15.94
N ILE A 218 12.53 -21.65 17.15
CA ILE A 218 11.91 -21.17 18.40
C ILE A 218 11.76 -19.63 18.42
N PRO A 219 12.82 -18.82 18.18
CA PRO A 219 12.68 -17.37 18.13
C PRO A 219 11.69 -16.89 17.06
N ILE A 220 11.62 -17.58 15.92
CA ILE A 220 10.69 -17.26 14.84
C ILE A 220 9.24 -17.51 15.31
N ILE A 221 8.97 -18.64 15.94
CA ILE A 221 7.64 -18.98 16.47
C ILE A 221 7.21 -17.95 17.52
N ILE A 222 8.10 -17.58 18.45
CA ILE A 222 7.83 -16.55 19.45
C ILE A 222 7.48 -15.22 18.76
N ALA A 223 8.26 -14.81 17.76
CA ALA A 223 7.99 -13.58 16.99
C ALA A 223 6.63 -13.62 16.31
N ILE A 224 6.22 -14.76 15.74
CA ILE A 224 4.89 -14.93 15.12
C ILE A 224 3.79 -14.81 16.17
N VAL A 225 3.92 -15.48 17.32
CA VAL A 225 2.91 -15.43 18.39
C VAL A 225 2.76 -14.02 18.94
N VAL A 226 3.87 -13.35 19.28
CA VAL A 226 3.86 -11.97 19.79
C VAL A 226 3.24 -11.03 18.74
N SER A 227 3.58 -11.20 17.47
CA SER A 227 3.03 -10.40 16.37
C SER A 227 1.53 -10.66 16.17
N GLY A 228 1.08 -11.89 16.33
CA GLY A 228 -0.34 -12.27 16.28
C GLY A 228 -1.13 -11.59 17.40
N LEU A 229 -0.64 -11.65 18.63
CA LEU A 229 -1.25 -10.96 19.78
C LEU A 229 -1.29 -9.43 19.58
N TYR A 230 -0.20 -8.85 19.07
CA TYR A 230 -0.15 -7.44 18.72
C TYR A 230 -1.19 -7.08 17.66
N THR A 231 -1.34 -7.90 16.61
CA THR A 231 -2.32 -7.68 15.54
C THR A 231 -3.75 -7.75 16.09
N VAL A 232 -4.06 -8.74 16.93
CA VAL A 232 -5.37 -8.84 17.60
C VAL A 232 -5.65 -7.62 18.46
N TYR A 233 -4.66 -7.14 19.21
CA TYR A 233 -4.81 -5.96 20.08
C TYR A 233 -5.13 -4.67 19.30
N PHE A 234 -4.40 -4.40 18.21
CA PHE A 234 -4.57 -3.15 17.46
C PHE A 234 -5.63 -3.20 16.36
N GLN A 235 -5.85 -4.37 15.76
CA GLN A 235 -6.75 -4.53 14.62
C GLN A 235 -8.04 -5.26 14.98
N GLY A 236 -8.05 -5.99 16.08
CA GLY A 236 -9.15 -6.85 16.47
C GLY A 236 -9.16 -8.22 15.76
N VAL A 237 -9.97 -9.13 16.29
CA VAL A 237 -10.06 -10.51 15.80
C VAL A 237 -10.48 -10.60 14.35
N PHE A 238 -11.47 -9.81 13.93
CA PHE A 238 -11.98 -9.82 12.56
C PHE A 238 -10.89 -9.52 11.52
N PHE A 239 -10.07 -8.49 11.73
CA PHE A 239 -9.00 -8.14 10.81
C PHE A 239 -7.84 -9.13 10.85
N THR A 240 -7.61 -9.78 11.99
CA THR A 240 -6.65 -10.87 12.09
C THR A 240 -7.10 -12.06 11.24
N ILE A 241 -8.38 -12.40 11.24
CA ILE A 241 -8.94 -13.42 10.34
C ILE A 241 -8.77 -13.02 8.86
N LEU A 242 -9.10 -11.78 8.51
CA LEU A 242 -8.89 -11.27 7.15
C LEU A 242 -7.42 -11.35 6.72
N PHE A 243 -6.49 -11.07 7.63
CA PHE A 243 -5.07 -11.24 7.37
C PHE A 243 -4.69 -12.70 7.09
N VAL A 244 -5.16 -13.64 7.91
CA VAL A 244 -4.89 -15.08 7.71
C VAL A 244 -5.41 -15.54 6.35
N ILE A 245 -6.65 -15.16 5.99
CA ILE A 245 -7.23 -15.48 4.68
C ILE A 245 -6.40 -14.88 3.55
N SER A 246 -6.04 -13.59 3.66
CA SER A 246 -5.22 -12.89 2.65
C SER A 246 -3.87 -13.57 2.46
N ASN A 247 -3.25 -14.01 3.55
CA ASN A 247 -1.95 -14.64 3.54
C ASN A 247 -2.01 -16.03 2.90
N ILE A 248 -3.04 -16.83 3.19
CA ILE A 248 -3.27 -18.10 2.52
C ILE A 248 -3.44 -17.89 1.01
N ILE A 249 -4.27 -16.95 0.60
CA ILE A 249 -4.48 -16.62 -0.83
C ILE A 249 -3.16 -16.21 -1.47
N PHE A 250 -2.36 -15.37 -0.79
CA PHE A 250 -1.06 -14.96 -1.27
C PHE A 250 -0.09 -16.14 -1.44
N LEU A 251 0.00 -17.04 -0.46
CA LEU A 251 0.85 -18.23 -0.54
C LEU A 251 0.43 -19.17 -1.67
N LEU A 252 -0.86 -19.35 -1.89
CA LEU A 252 -1.36 -20.09 -3.03
C LEU A 252 -1.00 -19.41 -4.37
N ALA A 253 -1.11 -18.09 -4.44
CA ALA A 253 -0.78 -17.32 -5.64
C ALA A 253 0.73 -17.32 -5.94
N VAL A 254 1.60 -17.16 -4.93
CA VAL A 254 3.06 -17.17 -5.14
C VAL A 254 3.56 -18.54 -5.61
N ASN A 255 2.85 -19.62 -5.25
CA ASN A 255 3.11 -21.00 -5.66
C ASN A 255 2.34 -21.40 -6.95
N ASN A 256 1.72 -20.45 -7.65
CA ASN A 256 0.96 -20.66 -8.89
C ASN A 256 -0.21 -21.66 -8.74
N LYS A 257 -0.89 -21.66 -7.60
CA LYS A 257 -2.04 -22.56 -7.32
C LYS A 257 -3.41 -21.92 -7.57
N LEU A 258 -3.47 -20.64 -7.99
CA LEU A 258 -4.71 -19.87 -8.21
C LEU A 258 -4.77 -19.34 -9.65
N SER A 259 -4.91 -20.22 -10.62
CA SER A 259 -4.90 -19.88 -12.06
C SER A 259 -5.92 -18.80 -12.46
N VAL A 260 -7.06 -18.70 -11.76
CA VAL A 260 -8.07 -17.65 -11.96
C VAL A 260 -7.48 -16.23 -11.85
N LEU A 261 -6.47 -16.04 -11.00
CA LEU A 261 -5.78 -14.74 -10.85
C LEU A 261 -4.94 -14.36 -12.07
N SER A 262 -4.65 -15.31 -12.96
CA SER A 262 -3.92 -15.07 -14.20
C SER A 262 -4.83 -14.61 -15.36
N ALA A 263 -6.13 -14.42 -15.11
CA ALA A 263 -7.05 -13.90 -16.13
C ALA A 263 -6.61 -12.52 -16.60
N LYS A 264 -6.53 -12.31 -17.92
CA LYS A 264 -5.97 -11.11 -18.57
C LYS A 264 -6.53 -9.79 -18.00
N GLY A 265 -7.85 -9.73 -17.79
CA GLY A 265 -8.49 -8.54 -17.21
C GLY A 265 -8.02 -8.25 -15.78
N ILE A 266 -7.89 -9.29 -14.95
CA ILE A 266 -7.46 -9.15 -13.54
C ILE A 266 -5.98 -8.72 -13.49
N VAL A 267 -5.12 -9.34 -14.30
CA VAL A 267 -3.69 -8.97 -14.42
C VAL A 267 -3.53 -7.54 -14.90
N TRP A 268 -4.35 -7.10 -15.86
CA TRP A 268 -4.35 -5.72 -16.37
C TRP A 268 -4.63 -4.70 -15.25
N PHE A 269 -5.60 -4.96 -14.38
CA PHE A 269 -5.82 -4.13 -13.18
C PHE A 269 -4.63 -4.16 -12.22
N GLY A 270 -3.94 -5.30 -12.10
CA GLY A 270 -2.71 -5.41 -11.32
C GLY A 270 -1.60 -4.49 -11.82
N GLU A 271 -1.39 -4.47 -13.14
CA GLU A 271 -0.42 -3.57 -13.76
C GLU A 271 -0.79 -2.08 -13.63
N LEU A 272 -2.08 -1.77 -13.57
CA LEU A 272 -2.60 -0.42 -13.39
C LEU A 272 -2.71 -0.01 -11.92
N SER A 273 -2.61 -0.96 -10.99
CA SER A 273 -2.94 -0.79 -9.58
C SER A 273 -2.25 0.40 -8.91
N LEU A 274 -0.97 0.66 -9.20
CA LEU A 274 -0.25 1.79 -8.63
C LEU A 274 -0.88 3.13 -9.05
N TYR A 275 -1.16 3.31 -10.31
CA TYR A 275 -1.67 4.56 -10.87
C TYR A 275 -3.10 4.83 -10.41
N LEU A 276 -3.94 3.78 -10.42
CA LEU A 276 -5.31 3.88 -9.95
C LEU A 276 -5.37 4.14 -8.43
N TYR A 277 -4.52 3.45 -7.65
CA TYR A 277 -4.38 3.66 -6.22
C TYR A 277 -4.02 5.11 -5.87
N LEU A 278 -3.13 5.74 -6.63
CA LEU A 278 -2.63 7.09 -6.34
C LEU A 278 -3.63 8.21 -6.61
N ILE A 279 -4.73 7.95 -7.31
CA ILE A 279 -5.62 9.05 -7.75
C ILE A 279 -7.08 8.86 -7.35
N HIS A 280 -7.53 7.63 -7.08
CA HIS A 280 -8.94 7.30 -6.99
C HIS A 280 -9.69 8.01 -5.88
N GLN A 281 -9.12 8.11 -4.67
CA GLN A 281 -9.85 8.59 -3.49
C GLN A 281 -10.26 10.05 -3.62
N LYS A 282 -9.29 10.93 -3.93
CA LYS A 282 -9.57 12.37 -4.03
C LYS A 282 -10.44 12.73 -5.21
N ILE A 283 -10.26 12.06 -6.35
CA ILE A 283 -11.11 12.24 -7.53
C ILE A 283 -12.53 11.80 -7.23
N SER A 284 -12.72 10.64 -6.61
CA SER A 284 -14.06 10.19 -6.18
C SER A 284 -14.72 11.20 -5.25
N TYR A 285 -13.99 11.67 -4.24
CA TYR A 285 -14.50 12.66 -3.30
C TYR A 285 -14.95 13.98 -3.98
N VAL A 286 -14.15 14.48 -4.94
CA VAL A 286 -14.53 15.70 -5.68
C VAL A 286 -15.79 15.50 -6.51
N ILE A 287 -15.90 14.40 -7.24
CA ILE A 287 -17.05 14.10 -8.09
C ILE A 287 -18.31 13.95 -7.23
N GLU A 288 -18.23 13.19 -6.16
CA GLU A 288 -19.33 12.98 -5.23
C GLU A 288 -19.81 14.28 -4.61
N PHE A 289 -18.89 15.10 -4.13
CA PHE A 289 -19.20 16.37 -3.51
C PHE A 289 -20.04 17.28 -4.43
N TYR A 290 -19.63 17.47 -5.69
CA TYR A 290 -20.39 18.27 -6.64
C TYR A 290 -21.69 17.64 -7.09
N THR A 291 -21.75 16.32 -7.17
CA THR A 291 -22.97 15.62 -7.58
C THR A 291 -24.06 15.71 -6.51
N MET A 292 -23.68 15.70 -5.23
CA MET A 292 -24.62 15.79 -4.11
C MET A 292 -25.28 17.15 -3.99
N GLU A 293 -24.58 18.22 -4.35
CA GLU A 293 -25.17 19.56 -4.37
C GLU A 293 -26.27 19.72 -5.43
N ILE A 294 -26.14 18.97 -6.54
CA ILE A 294 -27.03 19.10 -7.68
C ILE A 294 -28.31 18.28 -7.48
N VAL A 295 -28.20 17.06 -6.91
CA VAL A 295 -29.34 16.13 -6.87
C VAL A 295 -29.31 15.21 -5.65
N ASN A 296 -30.30 15.34 -4.79
CA ASN A 296 -30.49 14.52 -3.59
C ASN A 296 -31.24 13.19 -3.88
N LYS A 297 -30.87 12.45 -4.94
CA LYS A 297 -31.51 11.18 -5.34
C LYS A 297 -30.51 10.04 -5.39
N TYR A 298 -30.86 8.91 -4.79
CA TYR A 298 -29.97 7.73 -4.69
C TYR A 298 -29.41 7.21 -6.01
N TRP A 299 -30.21 7.19 -7.07
CA TRP A 299 -29.77 6.70 -8.37
C TRP A 299 -28.72 7.62 -9.02
N VAL A 300 -28.80 8.94 -8.80
CA VAL A 300 -27.80 9.89 -9.31
C VAL A 300 -26.46 9.66 -8.67
N GLN A 301 -26.46 9.31 -7.40
CA GLN A 301 -25.24 9.00 -6.68
C GLN A 301 -24.61 7.68 -7.13
N PHE A 302 -25.43 6.66 -7.39
CA PHE A 302 -24.95 5.44 -8.01
C PHE A 302 -24.27 5.73 -9.36
N VAL A 303 -24.86 6.59 -10.17
CA VAL A 303 -24.24 7.08 -11.42
C VAL A 303 -22.94 7.84 -11.14
N ALA A 304 -22.92 8.71 -10.12
CA ALA A 304 -21.72 9.46 -9.74
C ALA A 304 -20.55 8.54 -9.36
N TYR A 305 -20.81 7.39 -8.72
CA TYR A 305 -19.75 6.40 -8.43
C TYR A 305 -19.20 5.75 -9.67
N ILE A 306 -20.06 5.36 -10.59
CA ILE A 306 -19.63 4.82 -11.87
C ILE A 306 -18.78 5.85 -12.60
N VAL A 307 -19.21 7.11 -12.62
CA VAL A 307 -18.45 8.22 -13.21
C VAL A 307 -17.12 8.42 -12.49
N ALA A 308 -17.10 8.45 -11.16
CA ALA A 308 -15.89 8.61 -10.37
C ALA A 308 -14.89 7.47 -10.64
N PHE A 309 -15.36 6.22 -10.73
CA PHE A 309 -14.53 5.09 -11.10
C PHE A 309 -13.96 5.23 -12.52
N ILE A 310 -14.80 5.56 -13.49
CA ILE A 310 -14.38 5.72 -14.90
C ILE A 310 -13.38 6.87 -15.03
N VAL A 311 -13.62 8.03 -14.43
CA VAL A 311 -12.71 9.17 -14.45
C VAL A 311 -11.38 8.82 -13.80
N SER A 312 -11.40 8.18 -12.64
CA SER A 312 -10.18 7.71 -11.96
C SER A 312 -9.38 6.73 -12.83
N LEU A 313 -10.08 5.82 -13.50
CA LEU A 313 -9.47 4.86 -14.42
C LEU A 313 -8.84 5.55 -15.64
N MET A 314 -9.53 6.49 -16.26
CA MET A 314 -9.01 7.27 -17.41
C MET A 314 -7.76 8.08 -17.01
N LEU A 315 -7.78 8.74 -15.86
CA LEU A 315 -6.64 9.49 -15.34
C LEU A 315 -5.46 8.57 -15.01
N ALA A 316 -5.72 7.41 -14.41
CA ALA A 316 -4.69 6.41 -14.14
C ALA A 316 -4.01 5.91 -15.43
N LEU A 317 -4.79 5.66 -16.49
CA LEU A 317 -4.27 5.28 -17.81
C LEU A 317 -3.44 6.40 -18.43
N LEU A 318 -3.90 7.64 -18.34
CA LEU A 318 -3.18 8.82 -18.84
C LEU A 318 -1.83 8.97 -18.11
N ILE A 319 -1.82 8.90 -16.78
CA ILE A 319 -0.59 8.98 -15.98
C ILE A 319 0.36 7.84 -16.34
N ARG A 320 -0.14 6.60 -16.44
CA ARG A 320 0.67 5.44 -16.88
C ARG A 320 1.32 5.67 -18.24
N LYS A 321 0.55 6.18 -19.22
CA LYS A 321 1.05 6.49 -20.56
C LYS A 321 2.14 7.55 -20.51
N THR A 322 1.92 8.64 -19.77
CA THR A 322 2.87 9.73 -19.59
C THR A 322 4.18 9.25 -18.94
N VAL A 323 4.08 8.50 -17.83
CA VAL A 323 5.24 7.90 -17.15
C VAL A 323 6.03 7.01 -18.10
N THR A 324 5.36 6.14 -18.84
CA THR A 324 6.02 5.22 -19.78
C THR A 324 6.73 5.99 -20.90
N SER A 325 6.13 7.06 -21.41
CA SER A 325 6.73 7.91 -22.45
C SER A 325 7.97 8.63 -21.94
N ILE A 326 7.92 9.24 -20.75
CA ILE A 326 9.07 9.91 -20.12
C ILE A 326 10.21 8.92 -19.88
N GLN A 327 9.91 7.73 -19.36
CA GLN A 327 10.93 6.70 -19.10
C GLN A 327 11.58 6.18 -20.38
N ARG A 328 10.85 6.07 -21.50
CA ARG A 328 11.40 5.73 -22.81
C ARG A 328 12.38 6.78 -23.30
N VAL A 329 12.03 8.06 -23.26
CA VAL A 329 12.91 9.18 -23.66
C VAL A 329 14.18 9.16 -22.81
N ALA A 330 14.06 9.07 -21.48
CA ALA A 330 15.21 9.03 -20.58
C ALA A 330 16.15 7.82 -20.81
N THR A 331 15.64 6.73 -21.40
CA THR A 331 16.46 5.57 -21.73
C THR A 331 17.21 5.76 -23.05
N ILE A 332 16.63 6.49 -24.00
CA ILE A 332 17.25 6.79 -25.30
C ILE A 332 18.41 7.79 -25.10
N THR A 333 18.25 8.80 -24.25
CA THR A 333 19.28 9.83 -24.00
C THR A 333 20.48 9.32 -23.19
N LYS A 334 20.39 8.12 -22.59
CA LYS A 334 21.51 7.49 -21.84
C LYS A 334 22.36 6.52 -22.69
N LYS A 335 21.96 6.28 -23.93
CA LYS A 335 22.72 5.50 -24.91
C LYS A 335 23.49 6.42 -25.83
#